data_ecd0274e28887b69ff49d846afa43732
#
_entry.id   ecd0274e28887b69ff49d846afa43732
#
_cell.length_a   1.000
_cell.length_b   1.000
_cell.length_c   1.000
_cell.angle_alpha   90.00
_cell.angle_beta   90.00
_cell.angle_gamma   90.00
#
_symmetry.space_group_name_H-M   'P 1'
#
loop_
_entity.id
_entity.type
_entity.pdbx_description
1 polymer ?
#
loop_
_entity_poly.entity_id
_entity_poly.type
_entity_poly.pdbx_seq_one_letter_code
_entity_poly.pdbx_strand_id
1 'polypeptide(L)'
;MGEGPAIPAPSRSGDAKFGEAPLDQTVAAAGAMRRLSSLLLSLEHPHPTVDAMLAKFGEWETELAAAAPTDSAARIGEVDDDPRRVYLSHATDIGAYNPSFPEYYFDHLDAENAGGRVVFPLVYEGPPGLVHGGFLAVFFDCVIQHHNCVTGMSGKTRGLSVTYRRPTPLLTELRFDIVRSQVERGNASTARLLLDDEVLCTGEVNTLASPAEKLTATLFGRRRKESDR
;
A
#
# COMPACT_ATOMS: atom_id res chain seq x y z
N MET A 1 -12.77 22.20 9.22
CA MET A 1 -12.13 21.01 8.63
C MET A 1 -12.80 20.82 7.29
N GLY A 2 -12.15 21.26 6.22
CA GLY A 2 -12.66 21.13 4.86
C GLY A 2 -12.20 19.79 4.32
N GLU A 3 -13.14 18.94 3.89
CA GLU A 3 -12.84 17.80 3.06
C GLU A 3 -12.18 18.32 1.78
N GLY A 4 -10.90 17.98 1.57
CA GLY A 4 -10.23 18.23 0.30
C GLY A 4 -10.96 17.47 -0.80
N PRO A 5 -10.91 17.94 -2.05
CA PRO A 5 -11.55 17.25 -3.16
C PRO A 5 -11.01 15.83 -3.24
N ALA A 6 -11.89 14.85 -3.05
CA ALA A 6 -11.57 13.45 -3.30
C ALA A 6 -11.12 13.32 -4.76
N ILE A 7 -9.90 12.83 -4.98
CA ILE A 7 -9.47 12.45 -6.32
C ILE A 7 -10.47 11.38 -6.78
N PRO A 8 -11.16 11.57 -7.91
CA PRO A 8 -12.07 10.55 -8.39
C PRO A 8 -11.27 9.26 -8.57
N ALA A 9 -11.75 8.18 -7.96
CA ALA A 9 -11.23 6.85 -8.24
C ALA A 9 -11.16 6.69 -9.77
N PRO A 10 -10.08 6.13 -10.32
CA PRO A 10 -9.95 5.94 -11.76
C PRO A 10 -11.22 5.25 -12.26
N SER A 11 -11.87 5.85 -13.26
CA SER A 11 -13.10 5.33 -13.82
C SER A 11 -12.84 3.88 -14.23
N ARG A 12 -13.56 2.96 -13.62
CA ARG A 12 -13.52 1.55 -14.00
C ARG A 12 -13.91 1.46 -15.47
N SER A 13 -12.95 1.32 -16.37
CA SER A 13 -13.25 0.83 -17.71
C SER A 13 -13.71 -0.62 -17.52
N GLY A 14 -14.88 -1.00 -18.04
CA GLY A 14 -15.51 -2.29 -17.81
C GLY A 14 -14.72 -3.53 -18.23
N ASP A 15 -13.50 -3.36 -18.72
CA ASP A 15 -12.62 -4.42 -19.22
C ASP A 15 -11.38 -4.68 -18.33
N ALA A 16 -11.17 -3.93 -17.25
CA ALA A 16 -10.04 -4.15 -16.35
C ALA A 16 -10.36 -5.29 -15.36
N LYS A 17 -10.19 -6.51 -15.81
CA LYS A 17 -10.33 -7.73 -14.98
C LYS A 17 -9.17 -7.94 -13.99
N PHE A 18 -8.18 -7.09 -14.02
CA PHE A 18 -7.04 -7.14 -13.12
C PHE A 18 -7.15 -6.05 -12.06
N GLY A 19 -7.15 -6.45 -10.80
CA GLY A 19 -7.14 -5.52 -9.70
C GLY A 19 -8.52 -4.94 -9.40
N GLU A 20 -9.48 -5.78 -9.09
CA GLU A 20 -10.75 -5.32 -8.56
C GLU A 20 -10.55 -4.55 -7.26
N ALA A 21 -11.42 -3.58 -7.01
CA ALA A 21 -11.34 -2.78 -5.80
C ALA A 21 -11.52 -3.66 -4.56
N PRO A 22 -10.80 -3.37 -3.47
CA PRO A 22 -11.05 -4.03 -2.20
C PRO A 22 -12.48 -3.73 -1.73
N LEU A 23 -13.01 -4.61 -0.88
CA LEU A 23 -14.28 -4.36 -0.21
C LEU A 23 -14.18 -3.09 0.63
N ASP A 24 -15.22 -2.24 0.61
CA ASP A 24 -15.30 -1.05 1.47
C ASP A 24 -15.11 -1.41 2.95
N GLN A 25 -15.64 -2.57 3.36
CA GLN A 25 -15.46 -3.10 4.71
C GLN A 25 -13.99 -3.41 5.02
N THR A 26 -13.22 -3.94 4.07
CA THR A 26 -11.79 -4.20 4.25
C THR A 26 -11.00 -2.91 4.38
N VAL A 27 -11.34 -1.90 3.58
CA VAL A 27 -10.73 -0.56 3.67
C VAL A 27 -11.00 0.07 5.04
N ALA A 28 -12.26 0.07 5.49
CA ALA A 28 -12.64 0.60 6.80
C ALA A 28 -11.92 -0.14 7.95
N ALA A 29 -11.83 -1.47 7.86
CA ALA A 29 -11.12 -2.29 8.84
C ALA A 29 -9.61 -1.99 8.87
N ALA A 30 -8.95 -1.84 7.72
CA ALA A 30 -7.54 -1.49 7.65
C ALA A 30 -7.25 -0.16 8.33
N GLY A 31 -8.05 0.87 8.07
CA GLY A 31 -7.93 2.16 8.76
C GLY A 31 -8.15 2.05 10.27
N ALA A 32 -9.14 1.27 10.73
CA ALA A 32 -9.39 1.03 12.14
C ALA A 32 -8.22 0.30 12.81
N MET A 33 -7.65 -0.71 12.16
CA MET A 33 -6.49 -1.46 12.66
C MET A 33 -5.27 -0.57 12.83
N ARG A 34 -4.96 0.33 11.87
CA ARG A 34 -3.86 1.29 12.01
C ARG A 34 -4.04 2.22 13.22
N ARG A 35 -5.27 2.74 13.40
CA ARG A 35 -5.57 3.59 14.58
C ARG A 35 -5.45 2.83 15.89
N LEU A 36 -6.00 1.62 15.95
CA LEU A 36 -5.89 0.78 17.14
C LEU A 36 -4.43 0.42 17.46
N SER A 37 -3.65 0.04 16.44
CA SER A 37 -2.22 -0.26 16.62
C SER A 37 -1.46 0.94 17.18
N SER A 38 -1.73 2.14 16.67
CA SER A 38 -1.12 3.37 17.20
C SER A 38 -1.52 3.63 18.64
N LEU A 39 -2.78 3.41 19.03
CA LEU A 39 -3.25 3.56 20.41
C LEU A 39 -2.62 2.53 21.34
N LEU A 40 -2.50 1.26 20.90
CA LEU A 40 -1.83 0.21 21.68
C LEU A 40 -0.37 0.55 21.97
N LEU A 41 0.34 1.08 20.96
CA LEU A 41 1.73 1.50 21.10
C LEU A 41 1.90 2.74 21.99
N SER A 42 0.83 3.51 22.22
CA SER A 42 0.84 4.70 23.10
C SER A 42 0.53 4.37 24.55
N LEU A 43 0.19 3.11 24.89
CA LEU A 43 -0.15 2.74 26.26
C LEU A 43 1.12 2.67 27.13
N GLU A 44 1.07 3.32 28.28
CA GLU A 44 2.14 3.28 29.29
C GLU A 44 1.88 2.19 30.36
N HIS A 45 0.64 1.74 30.49
CA HIS A 45 0.22 0.77 31.49
C HIS A 45 -0.77 -0.24 30.93
N PRO A 46 -0.88 -1.45 31.52
CA PRO A 46 -1.91 -2.40 31.15
C PRO A 46 -3.32 -1.78 31.21
N HIS A 47 -4.17 -2.12 30.27
CA HIS A 47 -5.52 -1.58 30.19
C HIS A 47 -6.54 -2.71 29.97
N PRO A 48 -7.64 -2.77 30.73
CA PRO A 48 -8.61 -3.88 30.67
C PRO A 48 -9.26 -4.04 29.28
N THR A 49 -9.32 -2.97 28.49
CA THR A 49 -9.80 -3.06 27.11
C THR A 49 -8.89 -3.94 26.26
N VAL A 50 -7.58 -4.01 26.54
CA VAL A 50 -6.66 -4.88 25.79
C VAL A 50 -6.99 -6.35 26.01
N ASP A 51 -7.30 -6.72 27.26
CA ASP A 51 -7.71 -8.09 27.59
C ASP A 51 -9.02 -8.47 26.87
N ALA A 52 -9.98 -7.52 26.84
CA ALA A 52 -11.23 -7.70 26.11
C ALA A 52 -11.00 -7.81 24.58
N MET A 53 -10.09 -7.03 24.03
CA MET A 53 -9.71 -7.12 22.62
C MET A 53 -9.09 -8.48 22.28
N LEU A 54 -8.17 -8.97 23.10
CA LEU A 54 -7.50 -10.26 22.90
C LEU A 54 -8.53 -11.40 22.86
N ALA A 55 -9.51 -11.40 23.78
CA ALA A 55 -10.59 -12.38 23.78
C ALA A 55 -11.41 -12.32 22.49
N LYS A 56 -11.76 -11.11 22.05
CA LYS A 56 -12.55 -10.90 20.82
C LYS A 56 -11.77 -11.24 19.56
N PHE A 57 -10.50 -10.95 19.51
CA PHE A 57 -9.65 -11.30 18.35
C PHE A 57 -9.63 -12.81 18.14
N GLY A 58 -9.54 -13.62 19.19
CA GLY A 58 -9.61 -15.09 19.07
C GLY A 58 -10.94 -15.61 18.51
N GLU A 59 -12.07 -14.99 18.92
CA GLU A 59 -13.38 -15.30 18.34
C GLU A 59 -13.43 -14.94 16.84
N TRP A 60 -13.06 -13.71 16.49
CA TRP A 60 -13.08 -13.22 15.11
C TRP A 60 -12.08 -13.94 14.20
N GLU A 61 -10.91 -14.30 14.70
CA GLU A 61 -9.95 -15.12 13.96
C GLU A 61 -10.57 -16.45 13.56
N THR A 62 -11.27 -17.10 14.49
CA THR A 62 -11.97 -18.37 14.24
C THR A 62 -13.07 -18.21 13.19
N GLU A 63 -13.91 -17.19 13.31
CA GLU A 63 -14.99 -16.91 12.37
C GLU A 63 -14.47 -16.58 10.96
N LEU A 64 -13.46 -15.71 10.87
CA LEU A 64 -12.87 -15.35 9.59
C LEU A 64 -12.11 -16.49 8.93
N ALA A 65 -11.42 -17.31 9.72
CA ALA A 65 -10.74 -18.51 9.21
C ALA A 65 -11.73 -19.51 8.60
N ALA A 66 -12.90 -19.67 9.21
CA ALA A 66 -13.96 -20.52 8.68
C ALA A 66 -14.58 -20.00 7.38
N ALA A 67 -14.58 -18.69 7.20
CA ALA A 67 -15.10 -18.02 5.99
C ALA A 67 -14.03 -17.84 4.89
N ALA A 68 -12.75 -17.97 5.22
CA ALA A 68 -11.67 -17.82 4.27
C ALA A 68 -11.64 -18.99 3.26
N PRO A 69 -11.21 -18.75 2.01
CA PRO A 69 -11.00 -19.82 1.06
C PRO A 69 -10.01 -20.86 1.58
N THR A 70 -10.29 -22.13 1.34
CA THR A 70 -9.45 -23.25 1.79
C THR A 70 -8.08 -23.30 1.10
N ASP A 71 -7.96 -22.62 -0.04
CA ASP A 71 -6.68 -22.48 -0.74
C ASP A 71 -6.17 -21.05 -0.64
N SER A 72 -4.85 -20.91 -0.62
CA SER A 72 -4.15 -19.62 -0.62
C SER A 72 -3.71 -19.18 -2.02
N ALA A 73 -4.28 -19.75 -3.09
CA ALA A 73 -3.93 -19.39 -4.45
C ALA A 73 -4.25 -17.92 -4.70
N ALA A 74 -3.34 -17.24 -5.40
CA ALA A 74 -3.60 -15.88 -5.83
C ALA A 74 -4.80 -15.88 -6.80
N ARG A 75 -5.72 -14.96 -6.58
CA ARG A 75 -6.90 -14.78 -7.42
C ARG A 75 -6.55 -13.79 -8.53
N ILE A 76 -5.80 -14.26 -9.54
CA ILE A 76 -5.37 -13.47 -10.69
C ILE A 76 -5.90 -14.16 -11.95
N GLY A 77 -6.41 -13.38 -12.92
CA GLY A 77 -6.88 -13.90 -14.18
C GLY A 77 -8.39 -13.83 -14.37
N GLU A 78 -8.89 -14.56 -15.36
CA GLU A 78 -10.31 -14.61 -15.60
C GLU A 78 -11.05 -15.17 -14.40
N VAL A 79 -12.01 -14.39 -13.95
CA VAL A 79 -12.89 -14.75 -12.86
C VAL A 79 -14.11 -15.39 -13.49
N ASP A 80 -14.49 -16.57 -13.01
CA ASP A 80 -15.86 -17.01 -13.18
C ASP A 80 -16.79 -15.90 -12.71
N ASP A 81 -17.92 -15.70 -13.36
CA ASP A 81 -18.90 -14.63 -13.14
C ASP A 81 -19.54 -14.62 -11.72
N ASP A 82 -18.76 -14.90 -10.67
CA ASP A 82 -19.24 -14.78 -9.30
C ASP A 82 -19.04 -13.33 -8.81
N PRO A 83 -20.12 -12.52 -8.78
CA PRO A 83 -20.04 -11.11 -8.38
C PRO A 83 -19.63 -10.91 -6.92
N ARG A 84 -19.54 -11.99 -6.13
CA ARG A 84 -19.15 -11.96 -4.72
C ARG A 84 -17.64 -12.13 -4.52
N ARG A 85 -16.88 -12.47 -5.57
CA ARG A 85 -15.42 -12.58 -5.49
C ARG A 85 -14.78 -11.21 -5.60
N VAL A 86 -14.01 -10.87 -4.59
CA VAL A 86 -13.24 -9.63 -4.55
C VAL A 86 -11.76 -9.98 -4.61
N TYR A 87 -11.08 -9.38 -5.57
CA TYR A 87 -9.64 -9.51 -5.75
C TYR A 87 -8.97 -8.25 -5.28
N LEU A 88 -7.94 -8.40 -4.47
CA LEU A 88 -7.14 -7.27 -4.03
C LEU A 88 -6.15 -6.90 -5.13
N SER A 89 -6.22 -5.67 -5.60
CA SER A 89 -5.22 -5.11 -6.48
C SER A 89 -3.95 -4.84 -5.66
N HIS A 90 -2.94 -5.66 -5.86
CA HIS A 90 -1.62 -5.38 -5.26
C HIS A 90 -0.85 -4.29 -5.98
N ALA A 91 -1.42 -3.73 -7.04
CA ALA A 91 -0.74 -2.82 -7.93
C ALA A 91 -1.03 -1.35 -7.62
N THR A 92 -2.19 -1.04 -7.03
CA THR A 92 -2.61 0.33 -6.74
C THR A 92 -3.08 0.43 -5.30
N ASP A 93 -2.71 1.50 -4.63
CA ASP A 93 -3.22 1.91 -3.30
C ASP A 93 -3.30 0.77 -2.25
N ILE A 94 -2.22 0.00 -2.13
CA ILE A 94 -2.16 -1.10 -1.16
C ILE A 94 -2.38 -0.62 0.27
N GLY A 95 -2.02 0.62 0.60
CA GLY A 95 -2.23 1.22 1.91
C GLY A 95 -3.70 1.43 2.26
N ALA A 96 -4.60 1.53 1.29
CA ALA A 96 -6.02 1.71 1.55
C ALA A 96 -6.61 0.49 2.27
N TYR A 97 -6.22 -0.72 1.90
CA TYR A 97 -6.83 -1.95 2.42
C TYR A 97 -5.89 -2.84 3.24
N ASN A 98 -4.59 -2.61 3.20
CA ASN A 98 -3.63 -3.36 4.00
C ASN A 98 -3.08 -2.47 5.12
N PRO A 99 -3.39 -2.77 6.39
CA PRO A 99 -3.01 -1.92 7.51
C PRO A 99 -1.50 -1.84 7.74
N SER A 100 -0.71 -2.76 7.19
CA SER A 100 0.74 -2.78 7.31
C SER A 100 1.46 -1.80 6.39
N PHE A 101 0.75 -1.23 5.40
CA PHE A 101 1.31 -0.28 4.45
C PHE A 101 0.85 1.14 4.78
N PRO A 102 1.70 2.17 4.53
CA PRO A 102 1.31 3.56 4.73
C PRO A 102 0.15 3.96 3.80
N GLU A 103 -0.74 4.77 4.33
CA GLU A 103 -1.81 5.41 3.55
C GLU A 103 -1.31 6.77 3.06
N TYR A 104 -1.56 7.07 1.79
CA TYR A 104 -1.12 8.31 1.14
C TYR A 104 -2.16 8.78 0.13
N TYR A 105 -2.07 10.04 -0.27
CA TYR A 105 -3.00 10.66 -1.21
C TYR A 105 -2.23 11.41 -2.29
N PHE A 106 -2.62 11.19 -3.55
CA PHE A 106 -2.11 11.98 -4.66
C PHE A 106 -2.94 13.26 -4.82
N ASP A 107 -2.26 14.39 -4.93
CA ASP A 107 -2.85 15.67 -5.30
C ASP A 107 -2.86 15.84 -6.83
N HIS A 108 -1.86 15.29 -7.51
CA HIS A 108 -1.76 15.22 -8.96
C HIS A 108 -1.01 13.96 -9.39
N LEU A 109 -1.35 13.45 -10.59
CA LEU A 109 -0.70 12.30 -11.17
C LEU A 109 -0.86 12.35 -12.69
N ASP A 110 0.25 12.41 -13.41
CA ASP A 110 0.32 12.33 -14.86
C ASP A 110 1.35 11.28 -15.32
N ALA A 111 1.68 11.24 -16.61
CA ALA A 111 2.57 10.21 -17.15
C ALA A 111 4.02 10.30 -16.64
N GLU A 112 4.49 11.47 -16.31
CA GLU A 112 5.89 11.73 -15.95
C GLU A 112 6.03 12.16 -14.48
N ASN A 113 5.01 12.81 -13.93
CA ASN A 113 5.07 13.43 -12.62
C ASN A 113 3.88 13.04 -11.76
N ALA A 114 4.12 12.93 -10.48
CA ALA A 114 3.07 12.81 -9.50
C ALA A 114 3.50 13.48 -8.19
N GLY A 115 2.52 13.79 -7.35
CA GLY A 115 2.79 14.34 -6.04
C GLY A 115 1.58 14.27 -5.15
N GLY A 116 1.83 14.33 -3.84
CA GLY A 116 0.77 14.16 -2.87
C GLY A 116 1.24 14.33 -1.44
N ARG A 117 0.47 13.76 -0.52
CA ARG A 117 0.64 13.93 0.92
C ARG A 117 0.58 12.59 1.64
N VAL A 118 1.30 12.51 2.76
CA VAL A 118 1.31 11.38 3.66
C VAL A 118 1.46 11.85 5.10
N VAL A 119 0.79 11.14 6.02
CA VAL A 119 1.03 11.25 7.45
C VAL A 119 1.38 9.86 7.96
N PHE A 120 2.53 9.73 8.62
CA PHE A 120 2.92 8.47 9.23
C PHE A 120 2.42 8.42 10.68
N PRO A 121 1.44 7.59 11.01
CA PRO A 121 1.01 7.37 12.38
C PRO A 121 2.06 6.59 13.19
N LEU A 122 1.84 6.53 14.50
CA LEU A 122 2.78 5.93 15.46
C LEU A 122 3.16 4.48 15.16
N VAL A 123 2.30 3.74 14.47
CA VAL A 123 2.58 2.35 14.06
C VAL A 123 3.83 2.21 13.18
N TYR A 124 4.31 3.30 12.58
CA TYR A 124 5.51 3.34 11.75
C TYR A 124 6.75 3.89 12.47
N GLU A 125 6.69 4.01 13.80
CA GLU A 125 7.80 4.52 14.59
C GLU A 125 9.03 3.61 14.54
N GLY A 126 10.20 4.24 14.44
CA GLY A 126 11.49 3.64 14.61
C GLY A 126 12.19 4.26 15.83
N PRO A 127 13.15 5.17 15.65
CA PRO A 127 13.62 5.99 16.76
C PRO A 127 12.48 6.87 17.29
N PRO A 128 12.46 7.21 18.60
CA PRO A 128 11.39 7.97 19.21
C PRO A 128 11.00 9.24 18.41
N GLY A 129 9.74 9.34 18.04
CA GLY A 129 9.18 10.46 17.28
C GLY A 129 9.48 10.45 15.76
N LEU A 130 10.19 9.44 15.26
CA LEU A 130 10.65 9.39 13.87
C LEU A 130 10.15 8.14 13.15
N VAL A 131 9.91 8.26 11.87
CA VAL A 131 9.53 7.13 11.01
C VAL A 131 10.71 6.18 10.85
N HIS A 132 10.47 4.89 11.01
CA HIS A 132 11.47 3.85 10.75
C HIS A 132 11.86 3.81 9.27
N GLY A 133 13.16 3.79 8.98
CA GLY A 133 13.68 3.84 7.60
C GLY A 133 13.14 2.74 6.68
N GLY A 134 12.86 1.54 7.21
CA GLY A 134 12.23 0.47 6.44
C GLY A 134 10.84 0.82 5.95
N PHE A 135 10.03 1.55 6.74
CA PHE A 135 8.71 2.02 6.29
C PHE A 135 8.81 3.13 5.25
N LEU A 136 9.84 3.96 5.29
CA LEU A 136 10.12 4.92 4.22
C LEU A 136 10.46 4.21 2.90
N ALA A 137 11.20 3.10 2.95
CA ALA A 137 11.46 2.29 1.77
C ALA A 137 10.17 1.66 1.21
N VAL A 138 9.32 1.10 2.08
CA VAL A 138 7.99 0.59 1.71
C VAL A 138 7.14 1.70 1.09
N PHE A 139 7.13 2.88 1.69
CA PHE A 139 6.38 4.03 1.17
C PHE A 139 6.81 4.39 -0.25
N PHE A 140 8.11 4.53 -0.51
CA PHE A 140 8.62 4.86 -1.85
C PHE A 140 8.28 3.79 -2.89
N ASP A 141 8.40 2.53 -2.54
CA ASP A 141 7.99 1.45 -3.43
C ASP A 141 6.50 1.53 -3.77
N CYS A 142 5.64 1.74 -2.76
CA CYS A 142 4.20 1.83 -2.93
C CYS A 142 3.78 3.00 -3.82
N VAL A 143 4.23 4.23 -3.54
CA VAL A 143 3.78 5.41 -4.30
C VAL A 143 4.28 5.39 -5.73
N ILE A 144 5.51 4.91 -5.97
CA ILE A 144 6.07 4.78 -7.31
C ILE A 144 5.38 3.67 -8.09
N GLN A 145 5.10 2.53 -7.47
CA GLN A 145 4.36 1.46 -8.15
C GLN A 145 2.92 1.86 -8.45
N HIS A 146 2.26 2.60 -7.56
CA HIS A 146 0.94 3.16 -7.82
C HIS A 146 0.97 4.08 -9.06
N HIS A 147 1.93 5.01 -9.12
CA HIS A 147 2.13 5.87 -10.28
C HIS A 147 2.33 5.05 -11.57
N ASN A 148 3.19 4.04 -11.55
CA ASN A 148 3.41 3.14 -12.69
C ASN A 148 2.14 2.40 -13.12
N CYS A 149 1.32 1.94 -12.18
CA CYS A 149 0.09 1.22 -12.46
C CYS A 149 -0.97 2.09 -13.11
N VAL A 150 -1.17 3.30 -12.60
CA VAL A 150 -2.13 4.25 -13.18
C VAL A 150 -1.74 4.65 -14.61
N THR A 151 -0.45 4.75 -14.88
CA THR A 151 0.05 5.06 -16.24
C THR A 151 0.09 3.83 -17.18
N GLY A 152 -0.39 2.67 -16.71
CA GLY A 152 -0.46 1.44 -17.53
C GLY A 152 0.87 0.72 -17.74
N MET A 153 1.91 1.10 -16.98
CA MET A 153 3.27 0.55 -17.09
C MET A 153 3.71 -0.14 -15.81
N SER A 154 2.83 -0.96 -15.25
CA SER A 154 3.13 -1.73 -14.04
C SER A 154 4.18 -2.80 -14.30
N GLY A 155 4.92 -3.14 -13.27
CA GLY A 155 5.96 -4.15 -13.35
C GLY A 155 6.53 -4.48 -11.98
N LYS A 156 7.58 -5.31 -11.99
CA LYS A 156 8.25 -5.67 -10.75
C LYS A 156 9.33 -4.67 -10.40
N THR A 157 9.43 -4.28 -9.15
CA THR A 157 10.57 -3.56 -8.62
C THR A 157 11.83 -4.42 -8.79
N ARG A 158 12.81 -3.88 -9.50
CA ARG A 158 14.12 -4.50 -9.71
C ARG A 158 15.16 -4.00 -8.73
N GLY A 159 15.03 -2.76 -8.33
CA GLY A 159 15.92 -2.13 -7.39
C GLY A 159 15.26 -0.93 -6.73
N LEU A 160 15.54 -0.76 -5.46
CA LEU A 160 15.12 0.36 -4.64
C LEU A 160 16.34 0.85 -3.85
N SER A 161 16.61 2.14 -3.93
CA SER A 161 17.60 2.83 -3.12
C SER A 161 16.95 3.96 -2.35
N VAL A 162 17.25 4.10 -1.07
CA VAL A 162 16.73 5.19 -0.24
C VAL A 162 17.88 5.96 0.38
N THR A 163 17.89 7.26 0.17
CA THR A 163 18.84 8.18 0.76
C THR A 163 18.15 9.01 1.84
N TYR A 164 18.55 8.80 3.09
CA TYR A 164 18.04 9.54 4.25
C TYR A 164 18.91 10.79 4.45
N ARG A 165 18.30 11.97 4.36
CA ARG A 165 18.99 13.27 4.49
C ARG A 165 18.70 13.93 5.82
N ARG A 166 17.48 13.81 6.31
CA ARG A 166 16.99 14.38 7.56
C ARG A 166 16.09 13.39 8.27
N PRO A 167 15.95 13.50 9.59
CA PRO A 167 14.95 12.74 10.34
C PRO A 167 13.54 13.03 9.81
N THR A 168 12.73 11.99 9.64
CA THR A 168 11.35 12.10 9.15
C THR A 168 10.41 12.04 10.36
N PRO A 169 9.69 13.12 10.70
CA PRO A 169 8.81 13.14 11.86
C PRO A 169 7.56 12.32 11.66
N LEU A 170 7.08 11.68 12.74
CA LEU A 170 5.75 11.08 12.83
C LEU A 170 4.66 12.16 12.98
N LEU A 171 3.41 11.77 12.72
CA LEU A 171 2.19 12.57 12.99
C LEU A 171 2.19 13.96 12.33
N THR A 172 3.05 14.14 11.34
CA THR A 172 3.23 15.39 10.61
C THR A 172 2.82 15.17 9.16
N GLU A 173 2.06 16.09 8.59
CA GLU A 173 1.75 16.04 7.16
C GLU A 173 3.02 16.36 6.36
N LEU A 174 3.42 15.43 5.51
CA LEU A 174 4.56 15.53 4.63
C LEU A 174 4.07 15.54 3.18
N ARG A 175 4.77 16.26 2.33
CA ARG A 175 4.54 16.21 0.88
C ARG A 175 5.50 15.22 0.23
N PHE A 176 5.07 14.64 -0.87
CA PHE A 176 5.98 13.89 -1.74
C PHE A 176 5.79 14.31 -3.19
N ASP A 177 6.84 14.19 -3.95
CA ASP A 177 6.82 14.29 -5.40
C ASP A 177 7.54 13.11 -6.05
N ILE A 178 7.15 12.80 -7.28
CA ILE A 178 7.71 11.72 -8.09
C ILE A 178 8.01 12.26 -9.47
N VAL A 179 9.20 11.97 -9.97
CA VAL A 179 9.57 12.12 -11.38
C VAL A 179 9.85 10.75 -11.95
N ARG A 180 9.21 10.43 -13.05
CA ARG A 180 9.27 9.14 -13.73
C ARG A 180 9.80 9.30 -15.14
N SER A 181 10.69 8.40 -15.54
CA SER A 181 11.20 8.30 -16.90
C SER A 181 11.04 6.88 -17.41
N GLN A 182 10.54 6.73 -18.62
CA GLN A 182 10.54 5.46 -19.29
C GLN A 182 11.95 5.12 -19.78
N VAL A 183 12.41 3.90 -19.51
CA VAL A 183 13.70 3.37 -19.94
C VAL A 183 13.46 2.15 -20.84
N GLU A 184 14.50 1.66 -21.51
CA GLU A 184 14.40 0.59 -22.52
C GLU A 184 13.56 -0.63 -22.07
N ARG A 185 13.61 -1.01 -20.80
CA ARG A 185 12.93 -2.20 -20.29
C ARG A 185 12.09 -1.95 -19.05
N GLY A 186 11.59 -0.73 -18.86
CA GLY A 186 10.78 -0.41 -17.69
C GLY A 186 10.74 1.08 -17.38
N ASN A 187 10.74 1.39 -16.09
CA ASN A 187 10.73 2.77 -15.61
C ASN A 187 11.84 2.99 -14.59
N ALA A 188 12.44 4.17 -14.62
CA ALA A 188 13.25 4.72 -13.56
C ALA A 188 12.47 5.87 -12.93
N SER A 189 12.26 5.83 -11.63
CA SER A 189 11.51 6.85 -10.91
C SER A 189 12.31 7.33 -9.70
N THR A 190 12.24 8.62 -9.45
CA THR A 190 12.79 9.25 -8.25
C THR A 190 11.65 9.92 -7.51
N ALA A 191 11.49 9.61 -6.25
CA ALA A 191 10.53 10.25 -5.36
C ALA A 191 11.27 10.98 -4.22
N ARG A 192 10.76 12.14 -3.81
CA ARG A 192 11.26 12.89 -2.66
C ARG A 192 10.16 13.00 -1.63
N LEU A 193 10.52 12.92 -0.36
CA LEU A 193 9.65 13.23 0.76
C LEU A 193 10.11 14.52 1.40
N LEU A 194 9.19 15.45 1.60
CA LEU A 194 9.49 16.82 2.00
C LEU A 194 8.66 17.26 3.21
N LEU A 195 9.29 18.02 4.09
CA LEU A 195 8.61 18.85 5.08
C LEU A 195 8.83 20.31 4.67
N ASP A 196 7.75 21.01 4.35
CA ASP A 196 7.80 22.30 3.68
C ASP A 196 8.62 22.20 2.38
N ASP A 197 9.76 22.87 2.29
CA ASP A 197 10.67 22.83 1.15
C ASP A 197 11.94 22.01 1.41
N GLU A 198 12.08 21.43 2.62
CA GLU A 198 13.25 20.62 2.96
C GLU A 198 13.05 19.16 2.55
N VAL A 199 13.97 18.61 1.75
CA VAL A 199 13.98 17.20 1.38
C VAL A 199 14.51 16.36 2.55
N LEU A 200 13.62 15.52 3.11
CA LEU A 200 13.95 14.62 4.21
C LEU A 200 14.61 13.34 3.72
N CYS A 201 14.06 12.74 2.67
CA CYS A 201 14.63 11.57 2.05
C CYS A 201 14.24 11.45 0.57
N THR A 202 14.98 10.64 -0.17
CA THR A 202 14.79 10.39 -1.60
C THR A 202 14.78 8.88 -1.83
N GLY A 203 13.79 8.39 -2.58
CA GLY A 203 13.71 7.01 -3.05
C GLY A 203 13.93 6.95 -4.56
N GLU A 204 14.80 6.05 -5.00
CA GLU A 204 15.03 5.74 -6.42
C GLU A 204 14.58 4.31 -6.68
N VAL A 205 13.66 4.12 -7.61
CA VAL A 205 13.09 2.81 -7.92
C VAL A 205 13.21 2.53 -9.40
N ASN A 206 13.80 1.39 -9.71
CA ASN A 206 13.83 0.85 -11.06
C ASN A 206 12.87 -0.33 -11.17
N THR A 207 11.96 -0.27 -12.13
CA THR A 207 10.97 -1.32 -12.38
C THR A 207 11.15 -1.92 -13.76
N LEU A 208 10.85 -3.22 -13.89
CA LEU A 208 10.71 -3.86 -15.19
C LEU A 208 9.25 -3.77 -15.60
N ALA A 209 8.96 -3.04 -16.66
CA ALA A 209 7.61 -3.01 -17.23
C ALA A 209 7.25 -4.39 -17.78
N SER A 210 6.07 -4.85 -17.44
CA SER A 210 5.49 -6.06 -18.02
C SER A 210 4.07 -5.73 -18.46
N PRO A 211 3.67 -6.10 -19.68
CA PRO A 211 2.27 -5.99 -20.07
C PRO A 211 1.39 -6.74 -19.06
N ALA A 212 0.19 -6.23 -18.79
CA ALA A 212 -0.76 -6.82 -17.85
C ALA A 212 -0.99 -8.32 -18.15
N GLU A 213 -1.02 -8.70 -19.40
CA GLU A 213 -1.18 -10.09 -19.86
C GLU A 213 -0.06 -11.02 -19.37
N LYS A 214 1.15 -10.50 -19.17
CA LYS A 214 2.27 -11.28 -18.61
C LYS A 214 2.23 -11.37 -17.09
N LEU A 215 1.54 -10.46 -16.42
CA LEU A 215 1.34 -10.50 -14.97
C LEU A 215 0.24 -11.50 -14.60
N THR A 216 -0.69 -11.79 -15.51
CA THR A 216 -1.74 -12.79 -15.35
C THR A 216 -1.26 -14.21 -15.63
N ALA A 217 -0.08 -14.38 -16.24
CA ALA A 217 0.46 -15.70 -16.52
C ALA A 217 0.71 -16.49 -15.25
N THR A 218 0.35 -17.76 -15.28
CA THR A 218 0.27 -18.74 -14.17
C THR A 218 1.55 -18.92 -13.32
N LEU A 219 2.66 -18.30 -13.70
CA LEU A 219 3.94 -18.41 -12.99
C LEU A 219 4.11 -17.40 -11.85
N PHE A 220 3.31 -16.33 -11.80
CA PHE A 220 3.37 -15.31 -10.77
C PHE A 220 2.14 -15.37 -9.89
N GLY A 221 2.31 -15.33 -8.60
CA GLY A 221 1.22 -15.21 -7.65
C GLY A 221 0.64 -16.54 -7.16
N ARG A 222 1.21 -17.68 -7.48
CA ARG A 222 0.87 -18.91 -6.75
C ARG A 222 1.44 -18.82 -5.35
N ARG A 223 0.58 -18.69 -4.37
CA ARG A 223 0.97 -18.91 -2.99
C ARG A 223 1.30 -20.39 -2.83
N ARG A 224 2.45 -20.71 -2.22
CA ARG A 224 2.80 -22.09 -1.90
C ARG A 224 1.80 -22.61 -0.87
N LYS A 225 1.32 -23.84 -1.05
CA LYS A 225 0.55 -24.53 -0.01
C LYS A 225 1.49 -24.84 1.16
N GLU A 226 0.98 -24.81 2.39
CA GLU A 226 1.76 -25.20 3.58
C GLU A 226 2.32 -26.63 3.47
N SER A 227 1.66 -27.51 2.70
CA SER A 227 2.10 -28.88 2.43
C SER A 227 3.38 -28.98 1.59
N ASP A 228 3.85 -27.86 1.03
CA ASP A 228 5.06 -27.80 0.19
C ASP A 228 6.31 -27.36 0.98
N ARG A 229 6.24 -27.31 2.33
CA ARG A 229 7.34 -27.03 3.25
C ARG A 229 7.94 -28.28 3.84
#